data_6cb270725b58179c55a8ada5dde71b44
#
_entry.id   6cb270725b58179c55a8ada5dde71b44
#
_cell.length_a   1.000
_cell.length_b   1.000
_cell.length_c   1.000
_cell.angle_alpha   90.00
_cell.angle_beta   90.00
_cell.angle_gamma   90.00
#
_symmetry.space_group_name_H-M   'P 1'
#
loop_
_entity.id
_entity.type
_entity.pdbx_description
1 polymer ?
#
loop_
_entity_poly.entity_id
_entity_poly.type
_entity_poly.pdbx_seq_one_letter_code
_entity_poly.pdbx_strand_id
1 'polypeptide(L)'
;MEQFIIRKSTRNIKLKNTKKEITLEKPMELETEEYYSEEDINKETEPIYVYTDGACSNNGKASARAGFGVYFGKDDLRNVSEAYNGPQTNNVAELLAIVRALTILKQEIEDGEKIIIYSDSTYSIRCCTDYGEKMEKKNW
;
A
#
# COMPACT_ATOMS: atom_id res chain seq x y z
N MET A 1 9.09 12.19 8.15
CA MET A 1 9.36 10.75 7.92
C MET A 1 8.09 10.11 7.39
N GLU A 2 8.18 9.55 6.21
CA GLU A 2 7.03 8.97 5.51
C GLU A 2 6.66 7.66 6.20
N GLN A 3 5.47 7.61 6.80
CA GLN A 3 4.95 6.37 7.36
C GLN A 3 3.78 5.87 6.50
N PHE A 4 3.99 4.77 5.80
CA PHE A 4 2.90 4.02 5.21
C PHE A 4 2.88 2.59 5.77
N ILE A 5 1.68 2.06 5.95
CA ILE A 5 1.45 0.72 6.47
C ILE A 5 0.68 -0.07 5.41
N ILE A 6 1.20 -1.23 5.01
CA ILE A 6 0.50 -2.15 4.14
C ILE A 6 -0.13 -3.25 4.98
N ARG A 7 -1.44 -3.43 4.87
CA ARG A 7 -2.20 -4.44 5.60
C ARG A 7 -2.81 -5.47 4.66
N LYS A 8 -2.89 -6.70 5.11
CA LYS A 8 -3.58 -7.76 4.38
C LYS A 8 -5.09 -7.58 4.46
N SER A 9 -5.75 -7.50 3.31
CA SER A 9 -7.20 -7.57 3.18
C SER A 9 -7.64 -9.02 2.95
N THR A 10 -8.61 -9.52 3.73
CA THR A 10 -9.17 -10.85 3.56
C THR A 10 -10.53 -10.77 2.87
N ARG A 11 -10.65 -11.34 1.67
CA ARG A 11 -11.87 -11.34 0.85
C ARG A 11 -13.03 -12.18 1.38
N ASN A 12 -12.89 -12.90 2.46
CA ASN A 12 -13.98 -13.68 3.04
C ASN A 12 -14.54 -12.98 4.27
N ILE A 13 -15.57 -12.17 4.05
CA ILE A 13 -16.43 -11.68 5.13
C ILE A 13 -17.30 -12.85 5.61
N LYS A 14 -16.74 -13.72 6.43
CA LYS A 14 -17.45 -14.30 7.56
C LYS A 14 -16.85 -13.68 8.79
N LEU A 15 -17.63 -12.78 9.38
CA LEU A 15 -17.36 -12.14 10.66
C LEU A 15 -16.83 -13.16 11.69
N LYS A 16 -15.52 -13.21 11.89
CA LYS A 16 -14.88 -13.59 13.13
C LYS A 16 -13.48 -12.98 13.18
N ASN A 17 -13.33 -12.09 14.14
CA ASN A 17 -12.13 -11.38 14.53
C ASN A 17 -10.83 -12.19 14.45
N THR A 18 -9.94 -11.83 13.54
CA THR A 18 -8.50 -11.90 13.75
C THR A 18 -7.81 -10.95 12.78
N LYS A 19 -7.71 -9.70 13.20
CA LYS A 19 -6.81 -8.73 12.56
C LYS A 19 -5.38 -9.13 12.91
N LYS A 20 -4.61 -9.68 11.98
CA LYS A 20 -3.15 -9.66 12.08
C LYS A 20 -2.67 -8.34 11.49
N GLU A 21 -2.40 -7.41 12.35
CA GLU A 21 -1.70 -6.18 12.02
C GLU A 21 -0.20 -6.50 11.86
N ILE A 22 0.34 -6.22 10.68
CA ILE A 22 1.79 -6.16 10.51
C ILE A 22 2.16 -4.69 10.63
N THR A 23 2.56 -4.30 11.83
CA THR A 23 3.07 -2.96 12.11
C THR A 23 4.56 -2.98 11.87
N LEU A 24 5.05 -2.24 10.90
CA LEU A 24 6.47 -1.92 10.76
C LEU A 24 6.73 -0.65 11.56
N GLU A 25 7.06 -0.83 12.83
CA GLU A 25 7.65 0.24 13.63
C GLU A 25 9.17 0.13 13.49
N LYS A 26 9.80 1.08 12.82
CA LYS A 26 11.21 1.37 12.98
C LYS A 26 11.34 2.66 13.78
N PRO A 27 11.92 2.59 14.99
CA PRO A 27 12.34 3.82 15.65
C PRO A 27 13.63 4.27 14.97
N MET A 28 13.60 5.34 14.22
CA MET A 28 14.79 6.15 13.94
C MET A 28 14.64 7.41 14.75
N GLU A 29 15.34 7.42 15.89
CA GLU A 29 15.58 8.63 16.67
C GLU A 29 16.45 9.56 15.85
N LEU A 30 15.87 10.63 15.33
CA LEU A 30 16.56 11.85 14.96
C LEU A 30 15.99 12.94 15.87
N GLU A 31 16.75 13.23 16.93
CA GLU A 31 16.51 14.40 17.75
C GLU A 31 16.75 15.67 16.92
N THR A 32 15.68 16.24 16.38
CA THR A 32 15.61 17.65 16.07
C THR A 32 14.54 18.23 16.97
N GLU A 33 14.97 19.02 17.96
CA GLU A 33 14.09 19.84 18.76
C GLU A 33 13.47 20.92 17.84
N GLU A 34 12.41 20.58 17.12
CA GLU A 34 11.50 21.56 16.56
C GLU A 34 10.47 21.92 17.62
N TYR A 35 10.50 23.19 18.04
CA TYR A 35 9.57 23.79 18.97
C TYR A 35 8.18 23.88 18.32
N TYR A 36 7.31 22.90 18.59
CA TYR A 36 5.89 22.97 18.22
C TYR A 36 5.11 23.65 19.33
N SER A 37 4.26 24.62 18.97
CA SER A 37 3.32 25.21 19.90
C SER A 37 2.29 24.16 20.37
N GLU A 38 1.82 24.25 21.61
CA GLU A 38 0.87 23.29 22.18
C GLU A 38 -0.46 23.16 21.38
N GLU A 39 -0.75 24.06 20.44
CA GLU A 39 -1.90 24.02 19.54
C GLU A 39 -1.71 23.07 18.35
N ASP A 40 -0.46 22.73 17.98
CA ASP A 40 -0.15 21.82 16.87
C ASP A 40 -0.14 20.33 17.27
N ILE A 41 -0.13 20.04 18.58
CA ILE A 41 0.00 18.68 19.12
C ILE A 41 -1.31 17.88 19.03
N ASN A 42 -2.46 18.51 18.78
CA ASN A 42 -3.78 17.88 18.87
C ASN A 42 -4.50 17.64 17.53
N LYS A 43 -3.84 17.75 16.41
CA LYS A 43 -4.38 17.31 15.12
C LYS A 43 -3.72 16.00 14.71
N GLU A 44 -4.06 14.90 15.38
CA GLU A 44 -3.91 13.58 14.76
C GLU A 44 -4.82 13.57 13.52
N THR A 45 -4.23 13.82 12.36
CA THR A 45 -4.93 13.65 11.10
C THR A 45 -5.28 12.17 10.96
N GLU A 46 -6.54 11.88 10.64
CA GLU A 46 -6.97 10.51 10.36
C GLU A 46 -6.12 9.91 9.25
N PRO A 47 -5.67 8.64 9.36
CA PRO A 47 -4.95 7.98 8.28
C PRO A 47 -5.76 7.92 7.00
N ILE A 48 -5.09 8.02 5.86
CA ILE A 48 -5.70 7.75 4.56
C ILE A 48 -5.73 6.24 4.35
N TYR A 49 -6.91 5.68 4.15
CA TYR A 49 -7.12 4.26 3.89
C TYR A 49 -7.28 4.04 2.39
N VAL A 50 -6.54 3.09 1.84
CA VAL A 50 -6.64 2.71 0.43
C VAL A 50 -6.61 1.20 0.27
N TYR A 51 -7.45 0.67 -0.62
CA TYR A 51 -7.54 -0.74 -0.94
C TYR A 51 -6.97 -0.97 -2.33
N THR A 52 -6.12 -1.98 -2.47
CA THR A 52 -5.47 -2.34 -3.73
C THR A 52 -5.75 -3.79 -4.07
N ASP A 53 -5.98 -4.05 -5.34
CA ASP A 53 -6.25 -5.39 -5.86
C ASP A 53 -5.71 -5.53 -7.27
N GLY A 54 -5.14 -6.67 -7.57
CA GLY A 54 -4.68 -7.03 -8.90
C GLY A 54 -5.26 -8.36 -9.32
N ALA A 55 -5.51 -8.52 -10.60
CA ALA A 55 -6.01 -9.76 -11.17
C ALA A 55 -5.35 -10.06 -12.51
N CYS A 56 -5.16 -11.34 -12.79
CA CYS A 56 -4.73 -11.81 -14.09
C CYS A 56 -5.56 -13.00 -14.53
N SER A 57 -6.30 -12.85 -15.61
CA SER A 57 -6.97 -13.98 -16.26
C SER A 57 -5.95 -14.78 -17.06
N ASN A 58 -6.14 -16.11 -17.15
CA ASN A 58 -5.24 -17.03 -17.86
C ASN A 58 -3.76 -16.88 -17.44
N ASN A 59 -3.50 -16.61 -16.16
CA ASN A 59 -2.16 -16.43 -15.61
C ASN A 59 -1.23 -17.58 -16.02
N GLY A 60 -0.02 -17.23 -16.52
CA GLY A 60 0.94 -18.19 -17.03
C GLY A 60 0.71 -18.67 -18.48
N LYS A 61 -0.30 -18.17 -19.18
CA LYS A 61 -0.58 -18.48 -20.58
C LYS A 61 -0.32 -17.27 -21.48
N ALA A 62 -0.10 -17.51 -22.79
CA ALA A 62 0.06 -16.45 -23.78
C ALA A 62 -1.16 -15.53 -23.90
N SER A 63 -2.35 -16.01 -23.54
CA SER A 63 -3.60 -15.25 -23.51
C SER A 63 -3.86 -14.53 -22.20
N ALA A 64 -2.88 -14.45 -21.30
CA ALA A 64 -3.03 -13.77 -20.03
C ALA A 64 -3.40 -12.29 -20.20
N ARG A 65 -4.26 -11.79 -19.33
CA ARG A 65 -4.66 -10.38 -19.26
C ARG A 65 -4.69 -9.95 -17.81
N ALA A 66 -3.91 -8.92 -17.49
CA ALA A 66 -3.79 -8.38 -16.16
C ALA A 66 -4.45 -6.99 -16.06
N GLY A 67 -4.97 -6.72 -14.90
CA GLY A 67 -5.50 -5.42 -14.53
C GLY A 67 -5.41 -5.21 -13.03
N PHE A 68 -5.53 -3.97 -12.61
CA PHE A 68 -5.47 -3.62 -11.20
C PHE A 68 -6.45 -2.51 -10.83
N GLY A 69 -6.78 -2.45 -9.56
CA GLY A 69 -7.67 -1.45 -9.00
C GLY A 69 -7.09 -0.81 -7.74
N VAL A 70 -7.45 0.45 -7.54
CA VAL A 70 -7.19 1.23 -6.35
C VAL A 70 -8.49 1.86 -5.89
N TYR A 71 -8.86 1.65 -4.64
CA TYR A 71 -10.12 2.10 -4.08
C TYR A 71 -9.93 2.88 -2.79
N PHE A 72 -10.36 4.12 -2.78
CA PHE A 72 -10.29 5.03 -1.63
C PHE A 72 -11.61 5.15 -0.89
N GLY A 73 -12.72 4.88 -1.56
CA GLY A 73 -14.05 4.96 -1.01
C GLY A 73 -15.11 5.12 -2.11
N LYS A 74 -16.37 5.09 -1.71
CA LYS A 74 -17.47 5.27 -2.64
C LYS A 74 -17.41 6.67 -3.27
N ASP A 75 -17.54 6.72 -4.59
CA ASP A 75 -17.56 7.95 -5.38
C ASP A 75 -16.28 8.82 -5.26
N ASP A 76 -15.17 8.27 -4.75
CA ASP A 76 -13.89 8.96 -4.70
C ASP A 76 -13.28 9.06 -6.10
N LEU A 77 -12.94 10.29 -6.51
CA LEU A 77 -12.39 10.55 -7.85
C LEU A 77 -10.99 9.96 -8.08
N ARG A 78 -10.30 9.55 -7.00
CA ARG A 78 -9.00 8.89 -7.06
C ARG A 78 -9.10 7.39 -7.33
N ASN A 79 -10.30 6.82 -7.31
CA ASN A 79 -10.50 5.41 -7.61
C ASN A 79 -10.04 5.08 -9.02
N VAL A 80 -9.31 3.97 -9.18
CA VAL A 80 -8.71 3.54 -10.44
C VAL A 80 -9.09 2.10 -10.73
N SER A 81 -9.35 1.82 -12.01
CA SER A 81 -9.47 0.48 -12.57
C SER A 81 -8.79 0.49 -13.93
N GLU A 82 -7.63 -0.13 -14.05
CA GLU A 82 -6.78 -0.07 -15.23
C GLU A 82 -6.36 -1.46 -15.72
N ALA A 83 -6.33 -1.64 -17.06
CA ALA A 83 -5.67 -2.77 -17.68
C ALA A 83 -4.16 -2.52 -17.76
N TYR A 84 -3.37 -3.59 -17.63
CA TYR A 84 -1.92 -3.51 -17.73
C TYR A 84 -1.40 -4.20 -18.99
N ASN A 85 -0.56 -3.53 -19.75
CA ASN A 85 -0.04 -3.99 -21.05
C ASN A 85 1.38 -4.57 -20.99
N GLY A 86 1.99 -4.66 -19.83
CA GLY A 86 3.31 -5.28 -19.62
C GLY A 86 3.21 -6.78 -19.32
N PRO A 87 4.14 -7.34 -18.56
CA PRO A 87 4.10 -8.75 -18.15
C PRO A 87 2.80 -9.10 -17.44
N GLN A 88 2.05 -10.06 -18.01
CA GLN A 88 0.69 -10.40 -17.58
C GLN A 88 0.74 -11.49 -16.52
N THR A 89 0.98 -11.12 -15.26
CA THR A 89 0.94 -12.03 -14.12
C THR A 89 0.14 -11.45 -12.96
N ASN A 90 -0.41 -12.32 -12.14
CA ASN A 90 -1.15 -11.91 -10.94
C ASN A 90 -0.29 -11.09 -9.99
N ASN A 91 0.95 -11.53 -9.73
CA ASN A 91 1.86 -10.83 -8.82
C ASN A 91 2.24 -9.44 -9.32
N VAL A 92 2.43 -9.26 -10.62
CA VAL A 92 2.71 -7.95 -11.22
C VAL A 92 1.51 -7.04 -11.07
N ALA A 93 0.30 -7.52 -11.35
CA ALA A 93 -0.93 -6.74 -11.20
C ALA A 93 -1.13 -6.25 -9.75
N GLU A 94 -0.89 -7.10 -8.77
CA GLU A 94 -0.98 -6.77 -7.35
C GLU A 94 0.05 -5.70 -6.93
N LEU A 95 1.30 -5.82 -7.36
CA LEU A 95 2.33 -4.82 -7.09
C LEU A 95 2.01 -3.48 -7.75
N LEU A 96 1.53 -3.51 -8.99
CA LEU A 96 1.16 -2.29 -9.72
C LEU A 96 0.03 -1.53 -9.05
N ALA A 97 -0.94 -2.22 -8.46
CA ALA A 97 -2.00 -1.58 -7.68
C ALA A 97 -1.42 -0.77 -6.51
N ILE A 98 -0.45 -1.32 -5.80
CA ILE A 98 0.23 -0.62 -4.69
C ILE A 98 1.04 0.57 -5.21
N VAL A 99 1.83 0.38 -6.27
CA VAL A 99 2.61 1.47 -6.89
C VAL A 99 1.70 2.60 -7.36
N ARG A 100 0.56 2.26 -7.96
CA ARG A 100 -0.42 3.25 -8.42
C ARG A 100 -1.02 4.03 -7.26
N ALA A 101 -1.37 3.36 -6.16
CA ALA A 101 -1.87 4.00 -4.95
C ALA A 101 -0.84 5.00 -4.37
N LEU A 102 0.41 4.59 -4.26
CA LEU A 102 1.50 5.47 -3.78
C LEU A 102 1.75 6.64 -4.72
N THR A 103 1.63 6.45 -6.04
CA THR A 103 1.77 7.51 -7.03
C THR A 103 0.65 8.54 -6.90
N ILE A 104 -0.59 8.10 -6.70
CA ILE A 104 -1.74 8.99 -6.48
C ILE A 104 -1.56 9.80 -5.20
N LEU A 105 -1.03 9.18 -4.15
CA LEU A 105 -0.84 9.77 -2.82
C LEU A 105 0.53 10.43 -2.61
N LYS A 106 1.26 10.69 -3.69
CA LYS A 106 2.62 11.23 -3.59
C LYS A 106 2.69 12.50 -2.75
N GLN A 107 1.76 13.44 -2.97
CA GLN A 107 1.75 14.70 -2.24
C GLN A 107 1.45 14.49 -0.76
N GLU A 108 0.47 13.66 -0.44
CA GLU A 108 0.09 13.35 0.94
C GLU A 108 1.25 12.64 1.68
N ILE A 109 2.00 11.78 0.99
CA ILE A 109 3.20 11.14 1.54
C ILE A 109 4.30 12.19 1.82
N GLU A 110 4.56 13.10 0.88
CA GLU A 110 5.53 14.19 1.05
C GLU A 110 5.13 15.13 2.20
N ASP A 111 3.84 15.32 2.42
CA ASP A 111 3.28 16.13 3.53
C ASP A 111 3.30 15.39 4.87
N GLY A 112 3.79 14.15 4.91
CA GLY A 112 3.90 13.34 6.14
C GLY A 112 2.59 12.71 6.60
N GLU A 113 1.59 12.62 5.75
CA GLU A 113 0.31 11.97 6.03
C GLU A 113 0.49 10.46 6.24
N LYS A 114 -0.23 9.91 7.22
CA LYS A 114 -0.23 8.47 7.46
C LYS A 114 -1.10 7.75 6.44
N ILE A 115 -0.50 6.82 5.70
CA ILE A 115 -1.19 6.02 4.69
C ILE A 115 -1.30 4.57 5.16
N ILE A 116 -2.49 3.98 5.02
CA ILE A 116 -2.73 2.57 5.30
C ILE A 116 -3.25 1.90 4.03
N ILE A 117 -2.43 1.03 3.45
CA ILE A 117 -2.79 0.26 2.26
C ILE A 117 -3.26 -1.13 2.66
N TYR A 118 -4.43 -1.52 2.17
CA TYR A 118 -4.96 -2.88 2.30
C TYR A 118 -4.74 -3.65 1.00
N SER A 119 -4.02 -4.75 1.08
CA SER A 119 -3.81 -5.70 -0.03
C SER A 119 -4.06 -7.12 0.46
N ASP A 120 -4.55 -8.00 -0.40
CA ASP A 120 -4.67 -9.43 -0.10
C ASP A 120 -3.46 -10.26 -0.61
N SER A 121 -2.56 -9.61 -1.34
CA SER A 121 -1.35 -10.23 -1.88
C SER A 121 -0.23 -10.32 -0.84
N THR A 122 -0.03 -11.50 -0.29
CA THR A 122 1.12 -11.77 0.61
C THR A 122 2.47 -11.51 -0.09
N TYR A 123 2.57 -11.82 -1.38
CA TYR A 123 3.75 -11.55 -2.19
C TYR A 123 4.07 -10.06 -2.23
N SER A 124 3.08 -9.24 -2.59
CA SER A 124 3.25 -7.78 -2.68
C SER A 124 3.58 -7.14 -1.34
N ILE A 125 2.94 -7.57 -0.27
CA ILE A 125 3.24 -7.11 1.08
C ILE A 125 4.70 -7.41 1.43
N ARG A 126 5.19 -8.63 1.15
CA ARG A 126 6.58 -9.00 1.42
C ARG A 126 7.58 -8.24 0.55
N CYS A 127 7.25 -7.97 -0.71
CA CYS A 127 8.10 -7.13 -1.57
C CYS A 127 8.26 -5.72 -1.03
N CYS A 128 7.20 -5.16 -0.45
CA CYS A 128 7.22 -3.81 0.12
C CYS A 128 7.78 -3.74 1.55
N THR A 129 8.10 -4.87 2.16
CA THR A 129 8.58 -4.99 3.54
C THR A 129 9.92 -5.72 3.61
N ASP A 130 9.93 -6.89 4.23
CA ASP A 130 11.16 -7.64 4.59
C ASP A 130 11.99 -8.07 3.38
N TYR A 131 11.34 -8.48 2.29
CA TYR A 131 12.06 -8.90 1.08
C TYR A 131 12.68 -7.70 0.37
N GLY A 132 11.93 -6.61 0.24
CA GLY A 132 12.42 -5.36 -0.33
C GLY A 132 13.66 -4.84 0.41
N GLU A 133 13.62 -4.78 1.73
CA GLU A 133 14.77 -4.38 2.56
C GLU A 133 16.00 -5.29 2.37
N LYS A 134 15.79 -6.60 2.25
CA LYS A 134 16.88 -7.54 2.00
C LYS A 134 17.53 -7.36 0.64
N MET A 135 16.72 -7.07 -0.37
CA MET A 135 17.22 -6.83 -1.73
C MET A 135 17.94 -5.50 -1.84
N GLU A 136 17.43 -4.45 -1.20
CA GLU A 136 18.09 -3.15 -1.14
C GLU A 136 19.50 -3.27 -0.52
N LYS A 137 19.65 -4.00 0.58
CA LYS A 137 20.95 -4.26 1.21
C LYS A 137 21.92 -5.06 0.32
N LYS A 138 21.43 -5.75 -0.69
CA LYS A 138 22.22 -6.51 -1.66
C LYS A 138 22.46 -5.76 -2.98
N ASN A 139 22.02 -4.49 -3.06
CA ASN A 139 22.04 -3.67 -4.28
C ASN A 139 21.29 -4.31 -5.47
N TRP A 140 20.18 -5.01 -5.18
CA TRP A 140 19.33 -5.72 -6.16
C TRP A 140 20.04 -6.75 -7.01
#